data_b0524472d03a00a4737a369fa1a15a8a
#
_entry.id   b0524472d03a00a4737a369fa1a15a8a
#
_cell.length_a   1.000
_cell.length_b   1.000
_cell.length_c   1.000
_cell.angle_alpha   90.00
_cell.angle_beta   90.00
_cell.angle_gamma   90.00
#
_symmetry.space_group_name_H-M   'P 1'
#
loop_
_entity.id
_entity.type
_entity.pdbx_description
1 polymer ?
#
loop_
_entity_poly.entity_id
_entity_poly.type
_entity_poly.pdbx_seq_one_letter_code
_entity_poly.pdbx_strand_id
1 'polypeptide(L)'
;MRPDHLTEPRWVRGILLFLGLAFLTLFLFVPLAAVFTEAFRKGWQTYLAAITEPDALSAISLTLWVAAISLPLNLVFGVAAAWAITKFQFRGKQFLITLIDLPFSVSPVVAGLIFVLLFGSQGWFGPWLQDHDLKIVYAVPGVILATLFVTFPFVARELIPLMQAQGSEEEQAALTLGATGWQIFWRITLPNIKWGLLYGAILANARAMGEFGAVSVVSGQVRGLTNTMTLHVEILYNEYQFSAAFAVASLLALLALVTLVAKNFIEWRNQRLLAQGEQPLEASPLAVQQPQAV
;
A
#
# COMPACT_ATOMS: atom_id res chain seq x y z
N MET A 1 -21.15 -22.64 20.11
CA MET A 1 -22.39 -21.85 20.15
C MET A 1 -22.19 -20.66 21.07
N ARG A 2 -22.34 -19.42 20.59
CA ARG A 2 -22.30 -18.23 21.47
C ARG A 2 -23.62 -18.21 22.26
N PRO A 3 -23.57 -17.97 23.57
CA PRO A 3 -24.77 -17.91 24.37
C PRO A 3 -25.70 -16.78 23.89
N ASP A 4 -26.99 -17.07 23.71
CA ASP A 4 -28.00 -16.16 23.11
C ASP A 4 -28.15 -14.80 23.83
N HIS A 5 -27.75 -14.72 25.11
CA HIS A 5 -27.76 -13.49 25.90
C HIS A 5 -26.61 -12.49 25.60
N LEU A 6 -25.66 -12.89 24.73
CA LEU A 6 -24.57 -12.00 24.23
C LEU A 6 -24.87 -11.51 22.82
N THR A 7 -26.01 -11.83 22.23
CA THR A 7 -26.38 -11.34 20.89
C THR A 7 -27.33 -10.17 21.02
N GLU A 8 -27.03 -9.09 20.34
CA GLU A 8 -27.90 -7.92 20.29
C GLU A 8 -29.25 -8.26 19.64
N PRO A 9 -30.36 -7.58 20.03
CA PRO A 9 -31.66 -7.74 19.42
C PRO A 9 -31.59 -7.60 17.89
N ARG A 10 -32.31 -8.42 17.14
CA ARG A 10 -32.31 -8.43 15.67
C ARG A 10 -32.59 -7.07 15.05
N TRP A 11 -33.44 -6.26 15.65
CA TRP A 11 -33.80 -4.93 15.17
C TRP A 11 -32.61 -3.94 15.33
N VAL A 12 -31.85 -3.99 16.43
CA VAL A 12 -30.63 -3.19 16.63
C VAL A 12 -29.59 -3.53 15.57
N ARG A 13 -29.35 -4.81 15.34
CA ARG A 13 -28.46 -5.28 14.27
C ARG A 13 -28.92 -4.82 12.89
N GLY A 14 -30.24 -4.84 12.63
CA GLY A 14 -30.83 -4.35 11.38
C GLY A 14 -30.58 -2.86 11.18
N ILE A 15 -30.79 -2.04 12.21
CA ILE A 15 -30.54 -0.59 12.17
C ILE A 15 -29.05 -0.31 11.96
N LEU A 16 -28.15 -0.95 12.69
CA LEU A 16 -26.70 -0.75 12.56
C LEU A 16 -26.22 -1.12 11.15
N LEU A 17 -26.68 -2.24 10.60
CA LEU A 17 -26.36 -2.65 9.23
C LEU A 17 -26.91 -1.65 8.21
N PHE A 18 -28.14 -1.19 8.37
CA PHE A 18 -28.75 -0.20 7.50
C PHE A 18 -27.97 1.13 7.53
N LEU A 19 -27.63 1.63 8.71
CA LEU A 19 -26.84 2.87 8.85
C LEU A 19 -25.45 2.72 8.22
N GLY A 20 -24.77 1.59 8.48
CA GLY A 20 -23.47 1.32 7.88
C GLY A 20 -23.51 1.23 6.35
N LEU A 21 -24.51 0.50 5.81
CA LEU A 21 -24.69 0.38 4.37
C LEU A 21 -25.13 1.70 3.73
N ALA A 22 -26.02 2.46 4.37
CA ALA A 22 -26.46 3.78 3.90
C ALA A 22 -25.27 4.77 3.86
N PHE A 23 -24.45 4.77 4.91
CA PHE A 23 -23.23 5.57 4.96
C PHE A 23 -22.25 5.20 3.84
N LEU A 24 -21.93 3.92 3.69
CA LEU A 24 -21.06 3.44 2.62
C LEU A 24 -21.61 3.76 1.23
N THR A 25 -22.92 3.57 1.03
CA THR A 25 -23.57 3.91 -0.25
C THR A 25 -23.44 5.40 -0.54
N LEU A 26 -23.79 6.25 0.41
CA LEU A 26 -23.80 7.70 0.20
C LEU A 26 -22.38 8.27 0.00
N PHE A 27 -21.41 7.85 0.81
CA PHE A 27 -20.07 8.46 0.81
C PHE A 27 -19.05 7.75 -0.09
N LEU A 28 -19.30 6.52 -0.50
CA LEU A 28 -18.39 5.77 -1.35
C LEU A 28 -18.99 5.52 -2.75
N PHE A 29 -20.16 4.90 -2.82
CA PHE A 29 -20.71 4.48 -4.11
C PHE A 29 -21.28 5.65 -4.93
N VAL A 30 -21.94 6.64 -4.30
CA VAL A 30 -22.49 7.79 -5.01
C VAL A 30 -21.39 8.66 -5.64
N PRO A 31 -20.31 9.06 -4.93
CA PRO A 31 -19.21 9.79 -5.56
C PRO A 31 -18.50 8.99 -6.64
N LEU A 32 -18.29 7.69 -6.43
CA LEU A 32 -17.68 6.82 -7.42
C LEU A 32 -18.55 6.72 -8.69
N ALA A 33 -19.85 6.52 -8.53
CA ALA A 33 -20.79 6.52 -9.66
C ALA A 33 -20.81 7.87 -10.39
N ALA A 34 -20.71 8.98 -9.65
CA ALA A 34 -20.63 10.32 -10.25
C ALA A 34 -19.37 10.47 -11.13
N VAL A 35 -18.21 9.97 -10.71
CA VAL A 35 -16.99 10.00 -11.52
C VAL A 35 -17.21 9.27 -12.84
N PHE A 36 -17.79 8.06 -12.82
CA PHE A 36 -18.04 7.31 -14.06
C PHE A 36 -19.13 7.96 -14.93
N THR A 37 -20.20 8.46 -14.33
CA THR A 37 -21.26 9.13 -15.11
C THR A 37 -20.74 10.38 -15.82
N GLU A 38 -19.94 11.20 -15.16
CA GLU A 38 -19.32 12.38 -15.79
C GLU A 38 -18.24 12.00 -16.82
N ALA A 39 -17.48 10.94 -16.58
CA ALA A 39 -16.49 10.42 -17.53
C ALA A 39 -17.14 10.04 -18.88
N PHE A 40 -18.32 9.42 -18.86
CA PHE A 40 -19.04 8.98 -20.06
C PHE A 40 -20.10 9.96 -20.57
N ARG A 41 -20.26 11.12 -19.93
CA ARG A 41 -21.31 12.10 -20.26
C ARG A 41 -21.29 12.56 -21.71
N LYS A 42 -20.10 12.70 -22.32
CA LYS A 42 -19.91 13.09 -23.72
C LYS A 42 -19.76 11.90 -24.69
N GLY A 43 -20.03 10.69 -24.20
CA GLY A 43 -19.97 9.46 -24.97
C GLY A 43 -18.62 8.78 -24.99
N TRP A 44 -18.61 7.52 -25.47
CA TRP A 44 -17.46 6.64 -25.46
C TRP A 44 -16.26 7.14 -26.28
N GLN A 45 -16.54 7.79 -27.42
CA GLN A 45 -15.47 8.32 -28.28
C GLN A 45 -14.69 9.44 -27.59
N THR A 46 -15.37 10.35 -26.89
CA THR A 46 -14.73 11.43 -26.12
C THR A 46 -13.92 10.86 -24.93
N TYR A 47 -14.44 9.81 -24.29
CA TYR A 47 -13.72 9.10 -23.23
C TYR A 47 -12.41 8.49 -23.75
N LEU A 48 -12.47 7.75 -24.86
CA LEU A 48 -11.26 7.16 -25.46
C LEU A 48 -10.27 8.24 -25.91
N ALA A 49 -10.74 9.32 -26.55
CA ALA A 49 -9.89 10.41 -26.98
C ALA A 49 -9.14 11.04 -25.79
N ALA A 50 -9.82 11.25 -24.66
CA ALA A 50 -9.22 11.83 -23.45
C ALA A 50 -8.12 10.95 -22.83
N ILE A 51 -8.30 9.63 -22.79
CA ILE A 51 -7.29 8.73 -22.21
C ILE A 51 -6.15 8.37 -23.18
N THR A 52 -6.35 8.55 -24.50
CA THR A 52 -5.33 8.31 -25.52
C THR A 52 -4.58 9.58 -25.93
N GLU A 53 -4.94 10.72 -25.37
CA GLU A 53 -4.19 11.96 -25.56
C GLU A 53 -2.74 11.80 -25.12
N PRO A 54 -1.74 12.35 -25.85
CA PRO A 54 -0.33 12.19 -25.51
C PRO A 54 0.04 12.56 -24.08
N ASP A 55 -0.54 13.66 -23.57
CA ASP A 55 -0.31 14.10 -22.19
C ASP A 55 -0.92 13.15 -21.16
N ALA A 56 -2.09 12.59 -21.42
CA ALA A 56 -2.72 11.58 -20.59
C ALA A 56 -1.90 10.28 -20.56
N LEU A 57 -1.44 9.81 -21.73
CA LEU A 57 -0.60 8.61 -21.83
C LEU A 57 0.74 8.78 -21.11
N SER A 58 1.36 9.96 -21.22
CA SER A 58 2.59 10.26 -20.49
C SER A 58 2.37 10.27 -18.98
N ALA A 59 1.24 10.83 -18.50
CA ALA A 59 0.88 10.85 -17.09
C ALA A 59 0.59 9.43 -16.54
N ILE A 60 -0.11 8.60 -17.33
CA ILE A 60 -0.35 7.18 -17.01
C ILE A 60 0.98 6.43 -16.91
N SER A 61 1.83 6.57 -17.94
CA SER A 61 3.14 5.93 -17.98
C SER A 61 4.02 6.34 -16.80
N LEU A 62 4.10 7.63 -16.49
CA LEU A 62 4.88 8.13 -15.36
C LEU A 62 4.35 7.60 -14.03
N THR A 63 3.02 7.59 -13.80
CA THR A 63 2.44 7.06 -12.58
C THR A 63 2.78 5.59 -12.38
N LEU A 64 2.71 4.79 -13.45
CA LEU A 64 3.06 3.37 -13.41
C LEU A 64 4.56 3.16 -13.17
N TRP A 65 5.44 3.95 -13.80
CA TRP A 65 6.88 3.90 -13.58
C TRP A 65 7.26 4.30 -12.15
N VAL A 66 6.67 5.36 -11.62
CA VAL A 66 6.88 5.80 -10.23
C VAL A 66 6.46 4.70 -9.27
N ALA A 67 5.29 4.09 -9.48
CA ALA A 67 4.82 2.98 -8.66
C ALA A 67 5.74 1.75 -8.79
N ALA A 68 6.16 1.39 -10.02
CA ALA A 68 7.03 0.25 -10.29
C ALA A 68 8.43 0.38 -9.65
N ILE A 69 8.94 1.60 -9.49
CA ILE A 69 10.24 1.85 -8.83
C ILE A 69 10.04 1.98 -7.31
N SER A 70 9.02 2.72 -6.86
CA SER A 70 8.79 2.97 -5.44
C SER A 70 8.40 1.72 -4.68
N LEU A 71 7.61 0.83 -5.29
CA LEU A 71 7.13 -0.38 -4.63
C LEU A 71 8.26 -1.34 -4.22
N PRO A 72 9.18 -1.78 -5.10
CA PRO A 72 10.29 -2.65 -4.69
C PRO A 72 11.19 -2.01 -3.63
N LEU A 73 11.46 -0.71 -3.73
CA LEU A 73 12.25 0.00 -2.74
C LEU A 73 11.55 0.01 -1.38
N ASN A 74 10.25 0.28 -1.34
CA ASN A 74 9.46 0.21 -0.11
C ASN A 74 9.41 -1.20 0.48
N LEU A 75 9.36 -2.24 -0.36
CA LEU A 75 9.42 -3.63 0.11
C LEU A 75 10.76 -3.94 0.77
N VAL A 76 11.87 -3.57 0.14
CA VAL A 76 13.21 -3.80 0.69
C VAL A 76 13.40 -3.06 2.01
N PHE A 77 13.12 -1.75 2.04
CA PHE A 77 13.25 -0.95 3.27
C PHE A 77 12.24 -1.34 4.34
N GLY A 78 11.00 -1.65 3.97
CA GLY A 78 9.95 -2.06 4.90
C GLY A 78 10.26 -3.39 5.56
N VAL A 79 10.73 -4.39 4.80
CA VAL A 79 11.17 -5.68 5.33
C VAL A 79 12.39 -5.50 6.23
N ALA A 80 13.39 -4.75 5.79
CA ALA A 80 14.60 -4.50 6.58
C ALA A 80 14.27 -3.81 7.91
N ALA A 81 13.42 -2.80 7.89
CA ALA A 81 12.98 -2.08 9.08
C ALA A 81 12.15 -2.97 10.03
N ALA A 82 11.17 -3.71 9.50
CA ALA A 82 10.35 -4.62 10.28
C ALA A 82 11.21 -5.73 10.91
N TRP A 83 12.12 -6.30 10.15
CA TRP A 83 13.03 -7.33 10.65
C TRP A 83 13.96 -6.79 11.75
N ALA A 84 14.57 -5.61 11.53
CA ALA A 84 15.40 -4.96 12.55
C ALA A 84 14.64 -4.71 13.84
N ILE A 85 13.41 -4.17 13.75
CA ILE A 85 12.58 -3.84 14.91
C ILE A 85 12.10 -5.09 15.65
N THR A 86 11.74 -6.15 14.94
CA THR A 86 11.11 -7.32 15.57
C THR A 86 12.12 -8.31 16.13
N LYS A 87 13.23 -8.51 15.45
CA LYS A 87 14.19 -9.60 15.79
C LYS A 87 15.40 -9.11 16.59
N PHE A 88 15.69 -7.81 16.59
CA PHE A 88 16.86 -7.29 17.30
C PHE A 88 16.48 -6.35 18.45
N GLN A 89 17.33 -6.36 19.49
CA GLN A 89 17.26 -5.40 20.58
C GLN A 89 18.45 -4.44 20.45
N PHE A 90 18.18 -3.17 20.23
CA PHE A 90 19.21 -2.13 20.08
C PHE A 90 18.76 -0.80 20.67
N ARG A 91 19.74 0.04 21.04
CA ARG A 91 19.47 1.40 21.50
C ARG A 91 18.93 2.24 20.33
N GLY A 92 17.81 2.94 20.53
CA GLY A 92 17.17 3.73 19.48
C GLY A 92 16.07 3.00 18.69
N LYS A 93 15.70 1.78 19.07
CA LYS A 93 14.58 1.05 18.45
C LYS A 93 13.29 1.86 18.44
N GLN A 94 12.95 2.51 19.58
CA GLN A 94 11.76 3.36 19.66
C GLN A 94 11.85 4.58 18.75
N PHE A 95 13.04 5.18 18.63
CA PHE A 95 13.28 6.29 17.71
C PHE A 95 13.09 5.85 16.24
N LEU A 96 13.56 4.67 15.86
CA LEU A 96 13.35 4.13 14.51
C LEU A 96 11.85 3.92 14.22
N ILE A 97 11.09 3.40 15.18
CA ILE A 97 9.63 3.25 15.05
C ILE A 97 8.98 4.63 14.82
N THR A 98 9.36 5.63 15.61
CA THR A 98 8.86 7.00 15.46
C THR A 98 9.23 7.59 14.08
N LEU A 99 10.43 7.34 13.57
CA LEU A 99 10.82 7.78 12.23
C LEU A 99 9.99 7.12 11.12
N ILE A 100 9.67 5.83 11.27
CA ILE A 100 8.79 5.12 10.33
C ILE A 100 7.40 5.74 10.33
N ASP A 101 6.92 6.21 11.49
CA ASP A 101 5.60 6.82 11.62
C ASP A 101 5.54 8.29 11.21
N LEU A 102 6.69 8.94 11.04
CA LEU A 102 6.79 10.36 10.71
C LEU A 102 5.98 10.76 9.46
N PRO A 103 6.00 10.00 8.33
CA PRO A 103 5.22 10.35 7.15
C PRO A 103 3.71 10.38 7.35
N PHE A 104 3.18 9.66 8.35
CA PHE A 104 1.76 9.75 8.71
C PHE A 104 1.40 11.02 9.47
N SER A 105 2.38 11.58 10.19
CA SER A 105 2.18 12.78 11.02
C SER A 105 2.44 14.08 10.24
N VAL A 106 3.20 14.02 9.16
CA VAL A 106 3.55 15.16 8.31
C VAL A 106 2.60 15.24 7.12
N SER A 107 2.05 16.43 6.86
CA SER A 107 1.27 16.64 5.63
C SER A 107 2.11 16.31 4.40
N PRO A 108 1.58 15.58 3.41
CA PRO A 108 2.31 15.28 2.17
C PRO A 108 2.84 16.54 1.46
N VAL A 109 2.08 17.63 1.46
CA VAL A 109 2.51 18.91 0.89
C VAL A 109 3.74 19.47 1.63
N VAL A 110 3.74 19.40 2.96
CA VAL A 110 4.90 19.83 3.77
C VAL A 110 6.11 18.94 3.48
N ALA A 111 5.91 17.63 3.33
CA ALA A 111 6.97 16.72 2.91
C ALA A 111 7.57 17.12 1.55
N GLY A 112 6.71 17.46 0.58
CA GLY A 112 7.16 18.00 -0.71
C GLY A 112 8.00 19.25 -0.58
N LEU A 113 7.60 20.20 0.27
CA LEU A 113 8.37 21.42 0.55
C LEU A 113 9.73 21.12 1.19
N ILE A 114 9.80 20.14 2.10
CA ILE A 114 11.08 19.70 2.69
C ILE A 114 12.02 19.18 1.59
N PHE A 115 11.53 18.40 0.62
CA PHE A 115 12.34 17.94 -0.51
C PHE A 115 12.84 19.12 -1.38
N VAL A 116 12.00 20.15 -1.60
CA VAL A 116 12.42 21.36 -2.32
C VAL A 116 13.49 22.12 -1.54
N LEU A 117 13.38 22.24 -0.21
CA LEU A 117 14.38 22.87 0.63
C LEU A 117 15.71 22.10 0.68
N LEU A 118 15.65 20.76 0.58
CA LEU A 118 16.86 19.93 0.60
C LEU A 118 17.55 19.90 -0.78
N PHE A 119 16.81 19.67 -1.84
CA PHE A 119 17.32 19.32 -3.17
C PHE A 119 17.07 20.39 -4.24
N GLY A 120 16.38 21.49 -3.91
CA GLY A 120 16.19 22.62 -4.81
C GLY A 120 17.51 23.34 -5.10
N SER A 121 17.54 24.18 -6.13
CA SER A 121 18.76 24.89 -6.56
C SER A 121 19.43 25.73 -5.47
N GLN A 122 18.64 26.25 -4.53
CA GLN A 122 19.12 27.01 -3.37
C GLN A 122 19.06 26.17 -2.07
N GLY A 123 18.77 24.88 -2.17
CA GLY A 123 18.68 23.97 -1.03
C GLY A 123 20.04 23.50 -0.52
N TRP A 124 20.00 22.73 0.57
CA TRP A 124 21.24 22.26 1.23
C TRP A 124 22.14 21.44 0.31
N PHE A 125 21.56 20.60 -0.56
CA PHE A 125 22.28 19.80 -1.54
C PHE A 125 22.29 20.43 -2.94
N GLY A 126 21.67 21.61 -3.11
CA GLY A 126 21.52 22.28 -4.41
C GLY A 126 22.83 22.51 -5.15
N PRO A 127 23.85 23.17 -4.54
CA PRO A 127 25.13 23.41 -5.20
C PRO A 127 25.80 22.10 -5.64
N TRP A 128 25.85 21.10 -4.76
CA TRP A 128 26.44 19.80 -5.07
C TRP A 128 25.72 19.09 -6.24
N LEU A 129 24.39 19.14 -6.28
CA LEU A 129 23.59 18.56 -7.36
C LEU A 129 23.83 19.27 -8.69
N GLN A 130 23.99 20.59 -8.67
CA GLN A 130 24.29 21.39 -9.85
C GLN A 130 25.70 21.08 -10.41
N ASP A 131 26.68 20.92 -9.54
CA ASP A 131 28.08 20.57 -9.93
C ASP A 131 28.14 19.19 -10.61
N HIS A 132 27.18 18.30 -10.31
CA HIS A 132 27.08 16.94 -10.88
C HIS A 132 26.01 16.81 -11.98
N ASP A 133 25.40 17.92 -12.41
CA ASP A 133 24.30 17.96 -13.40
C ASP A 133 23.12 17.04 -13.05
N LEU A 134 22.81 16.90 -11.75
CA LEU A 134 21.72 16.09 -11.23
C LEU A 134 20.51 16.97 -10.89
N LYS A 135 19.36 16.66 -11.48
CA LYS A 135 18.08 17.32 -11.17
C LYS A 135 17.18 16.37 -10.40
N ILE A 136 16.81 16.73 -9.16
CA ILE A 136 15.86 16.00 -8.32
C ILE A 136 14.53 16.73 -8.30
N VAL A 137 14.50 18.00 -7.91
CA VAL A 137 13.26 18.80 -7.89
C VAL A 137 12.90 19.20 -9.32
N TYR A 138 11.59 19.16 -9.59
CA TYR A 138 11.00 19.37 -10.93
C TYR A 138 11.46 18.33 -11.96
N ALA A 139 11.77 17.12 -11.48
CA ALA A 139 12.19 15.98 -12.29
C ALA A 139 11.62 14.68 -11.72
N VAL A 140 11.67 13.62 -12.52
CA VAL A 140 11.13 12.28 -12.12
C VAL A 140 11.74 11.75 -10.82
N PRO A 141 13.06 11.90 -10.52
CA PRO A 141 13.61 11.45 -9.25
C PRO A 141 12.93 12.09 -8.02
N GLY A 142 12.56 13.36 -8.09
CA GLY A 142 11.82 14.04 -7.02
C GLY A 142 10.44 13.43 -6.78
N VAL A 143 9.72 13.11 -7.86
CA VAL A 143 8.42 12.43 -7.79
C VAL A 143 8.57 11.06 -7.13
N ILE A 144 9.59 10.28 -7.49
CA ILE A 144 9.88 8.98 -6.88
C ILE A 144 10.20 9.13 -5.39
N LEU A 145 11.08 10.06 -5.01
CA LEU A 145 11.47 10.29 -3.61
C LEU A 145 10.27 10.72 -2.75
N ALA A 146 9.45 11.63 -3.27
CA ALA A 146 8.23 12.07 -2.57
C ALA A 146 7.24 10.92 -2.37
N THR A 147 7.03 10.09 -3.41
CA THR A 147 6.17 8.92 -3.34
C THR A 147 6.73 7.88 -2.36
N LEU A 148 8.02 7.60 -2.40
CA LEU A 148 8.70 6.70 -1.46
C LEU A 148 8.49 7.14 0.00
N PHE A 149 8.72 8.43 0.29
CA PHE A 149 8.56 8.96 1.64
C PHE A 149 7.14 8.75 2.17
N VAL A 150 6.12 9.05 1.37
CA VAL A 150 4.73 8.92 1.80
C VAL A 150 4.30 7.46 1.94
N THR A 151 4.85 6.56 1.12
CA THR A 151 4.42 5.16 1.06
C THR A 151 5.29 4.17 1.85
N PHE A 152 6.48 4.58 2.25
CA PHE A 152 7.41 3.77 3.04
C PHE A 152 6.83 3.12 4.30
N PRO A 153 6.00 3.82 5.12
CA PRO A 153 5.49 3.23 6.36
C PRO A 153 4.55 2.04 6.16
N PHE A 154 3.86 1.97 5.03
CA PHE A 154 2.79 0.97 4.82
C PHE A 154 3.30 -0.46 4.93
N VAL A 155 4.44 -0.77 4.33
CA VAL A 155 5.03 -2.12 4.38
C VAL A 155 5.54 -2.44 5.78
N ALA A 156 6.28 -1.52 6.40
CA ALA A 156 6.84 -1.74 7.72
C ALA A 156 5.73 -1.93 8.79
N ARG A 157 4.69 -1.09 8.75
CA ARG A 157 3.57 -1.17 9.70
C ARG A 157 2.74 -2.44 9.56
N GLU A 158 2.66 -3.01 8.37
CA GLU A 158 1.99 -4.28 8.15
C GLU A 158 2.82 -5.45 8.68
N LEU A 159 4.14 -5.41 8.46
CA LEU A 159 5.01 -6.51 8.82
C LEU A 159 5.38 -6.55 10.31
N ILE A 160 5.55 -5.41 10.98
CA ILE A 160 5.96 -5.36 12.40
C ILE A 160 5.02 -6.19 13.30
N PRO A 161 3.70 -5.94 13.34
CA PRO A 161 2.80 -6.72 14.21
C PRO A 161 2.71 -8.19 13.79
N LEU A 162 2.77 -8.49 12.49
CA LEU A 162 2.78 -9.86 11.98
C LEU A 162 4.00 -10.63 12.50
N MET A 163 5.19 -10.07 12.35
CA MET A 163 6.43 -10.69 12.80
C MET A 163 6.53 -10.79 14.33
N GLN A 164 5.94 -9.84 15.06
CA GLN A 164 5.84 -9.90 16.52
C GLN A 164 4.91 -11.03 16.97
N ALA A 165 3.78 -11.22 16.30
CA ALA A 165 2.82 -12.29 16.60
C ALA A 165 3.38 -13.69 16.29
N GLN A 166 4.21 -13.82 15.25
CA GLN A 166 4.88 -15.10 14.90
C GLN A 166 5.96 -15.52 15.89
N GLY A 167 6.53 -14.57 16.64
CA GLY A 167 7.63 -14.86 17.56
C GLY A 167 8.95 -15.20 16.84
N SER A 168 9.81 -15.95 17.51
CA SER A 168 11.15 -16.31 16.99
C SER A 168 11.49 -17.79 17.21
N GLU A 169 10.53 -18.63 17.56
CA GLU A 169 10.75 -20.03 17.92
C GLU A 169 11.32 -20.86 16.75
N GLU A 170 10.75 -20.71 15.56
CA GLU A 170 11.20 -21.42 14.35
C GLU A 170 12.63 -21.00 13.95
N GLU A 171 12.95 -19.71 14.08
CA GLU A 171 14.26 -19.17 13.76
C GLU A 171 15.33 -19.65 14.77
N GLN A 172 14.97 -19.72 16.05
CA GLN A 172 15.85 -20.27 17.10
C GLN A 172 16.07 -21.76 16.91
N ALA A 173 15.04 -22.53 16.57
CA ALA A 173 15.18 -23.95 16.26
C ALA A 173 16.13 -24.16 15.05
N ALA A 174 16.01 -23.34 14.01
CA ALA A 174 16.92 -23.41 12.87
C ALA A 174 18.38 -23.07 13.25
N LEU A 175 18.58 -22.08 14.12
CA LEU A 175 19.92 -21.76 14.66
C LEU A 175 20.54 -22.94 15.40
N THR A 176 19.77 -23.66 16.21
CA THR A 176 20.28 -24.87 16.93
C THR A 176 20.65 -25.98 15.97
N LEU A 177 20.04 -26.05 14.79
CA LEU A 177 20.38 -27.00 13.71
C LEU A 177 21.52 -26.49 12.82
N GLY A 178 22.18 -25.39 13.16
CA GLY A 178 23.33 -24.84 12.44
C GLY A 178 23.01 -23.99 11.21
N ALA A 179 21.78 -23.55 11.04
CA ALA A 179 21.44 -22.65 9.94
C ALA A 179 22.06 -21.26 10.13
N THR A 180 22.58 -20.68 9.03
CA THR A 180 23.09 -19.31 9.03
C THR A 180 21.95 -18.28 9.02
N GLY A 181 22.17 -17.06 9.49
CA GLY A 181 21.15 -16.00 9.49
C GLY A 181 20.54 -15.73 8.10
N TRP A 182 21.34 -15.84 7.03
CA TRP A 182 20.86 -15.69 5.66
C TRP A 182 19.94 -16.85 5.22
N GLN A 183 20.26 -18.08 5.64
CA GLN A 183 19.39 -19.25 5.40
C GLN A 183 18.07 -19.12 6.16
N ILE A 184 18.12 -18.66 7.41
CA ILE A 184 16.92 -18.42 8.22
C ILE A 184 16.05 -17.37 7.55
N PHE A 185 16.62 -16.24 7.14
CA PHE A 185 15.85 -15.18 6.47
C PHE A 185 15.11 -15.69 5.23
N TRP A 186 15.80 -16.36 4.31
CA TRP A 186 15.19 -16.79 3.04
C TRP A 186 14.29 -18.01 3.17
N ARG A 187 14.57 -18.94 4.11
CA ARG A 187 13.84 -20.21 4.22
C ARG A 187 12.75 -20.22 5.27
N ILE A 188 12.81 -19.31 6.25
CA ILE A 188 11.86 -19.24 7.37
C ILE A 188 11.20 -17.88 7.42
N THR A 189 11.96 -16.81 7.67
CA THR A 189 11.37 -15.48 7.91
C THR A 189 10.56 -14.99 6.71
N LEU A 190 11.16 -14.95 5.50
CA LEU A 190 10.49 -14.44 4.30
C LEU A 190 9.28 -15.28 3.87
N PRO A 191 9.31 -16.62 3.86
CA PRO A 191 8.12 -17.43 3.60
C PRO A 191 6.98 -17.22 4.61
N ASN A 192 7.32 -17.02 5.87
CA ASN A 192 6.32 -16.82 6.93
C ASN A 192 5.61 -15.46 6.81
N ILE A 193 6.32 -14.41 6.40
CA ILE A 193 5.75 -13.07 6.22
C ILE A 193 5.17 -12.81 4.82
N LYS A 194 5.28 -13.74 3.88
CA LYS A 194 4.95 -13.52 2.46
C LYS A 194 3.56 -12.92 2.21
N TRP A 195 2.57 -13.32 3.01
CA TRP A 195 1.20 -12.83 2.85
C TRP A 195 1.04 -11.40 3.38
N GLY A 196 1.64 -11.10 4.54
CA GLY A 196 1.70 -9.72 5.05
C GLY A 196 2.52 -8.81 4.14
N LEU A 197 3.62 -9.33 3.57
CA LEU A 197 4.43 -8.60 2.60
C LEU A 197 3.62 -8.26 1.33
N LEU A 198 2.87 -9.23 0.81
CA LEU A 198 2.01 -9.02 -0.35
C LEU A 198 0.88 -8.03 -0.04
N TYR A 199 0.30 -8.11 1.16
CA TYR A 199 -0.71 -7.16 1.61
C TYR A 199 -0.15 -5.75 1.74
N GLY A 200 0.98 -5.57 2.41
CA GLY A 200 1.69 -4.30 2.52
C GLY A 200 2.09 -3.72 1.15
N ALA A 201 2.50 -4.59 0.21
CA ALA A 201 2.80 -4.22 -1.16
C ALA A 201 1.58 -3.62 -1.88
N ILE A 202 0.42 -4.27 -1.76
CA ILE A 202 -0.82 -3.80 -2.39
C ILE A 202 -1.26 -2.46 -1.81
N LEU A 203 -1.18 -2.29 -0.48
CA LEU A 203 -1.52 -1.01 0.18
C LEU A 203 -0.56 0.10 -0.24
N ALA A 204 0.75 -0.16 -0.24
CA ALA A 204 1.76 0.80 -0.66
C ALA A 204 1.57 1.20 -2.13
N ASN A 205 1.26 0.25 -3.02
CA ASN A 205 1.01 0.50 -4.42
C ASN A 205 -0.25 1.35 -4.65
N ALA A 206 -1.36 1.00 -4.00
CA ALA A 206 -2.60 1.78 -4.09
C ALA A 206 -2.39 3.24 -3.61
N ARG A 207 -1.61 3.41 -2.53
CA ARG A 207 -1.27 4.74 -1.99
C ARG A 207 -0.33 5.51 -2.92
N ALA A 208 0.65 4.83 -3.54
CA ALA A 208 1.60 5.44 -4.48
C ALA A 208 0.89 5.98 -5.73
N MET A 209 -0.02 5.20 -6.32
CA MET A 209 -0.77 5.62 -7.51
C MET A 209 -1.68 6.83 -7.27
N GLY A 210 -2.21 6.98 -6.06
CA GLY A 210 -3.06 8.09 -5.66
C GLY A 210 -2.31 9.26 -5.02
N GLU A 211 -0.96 9.28 -5.05
CA GLU A 211 -0.21 10.38 -4.44
C GLU A 211 -0.38 11.67 -5.23
N PHE A 212 -0.74 12.72 -4.49
CA PHE A 212 -0.97 14.05 -5.03
C PHE A 212 -0.18 15.10 -4.26
N GLY A 213 -0.31 15.14 -2.94
CA GLY A 213 0.14 16.27 -2.12
C GLY A 213 1.64 16.53 -2.19
N ALA A 214 2.48 15.52 -1.99
CA ALA A 214 3.92 15.68 -2.05
C ALA A 214 4.41 15.85 -3.50
N VAL A 215 3.79 15.12 -4.42
CA VAL A 215 4.14 15.14 -5.84
C VAL A 215 3.79 16.49 -6.47
N SER A 216 2.68 17.13 -6.10
CA SER A 216 2.29 18.46 -6.64
C SER A 216 3.34 19.54 -6.40
N VAL A 217 4.10 19.43 -5.30
CA VAL A 217 5.15 20.39 -4.95
C VAL A 217 6.47 20.10 -5.67
N VAL A 218 6.86 18.81 -5.75
CA VAL A 218 8.19 18.44 -6.26
C VAL A 218 8.24 18.23 -7.77
N SER A 219 7.10 17.97 -8.42
CA SER A 219 7.04 17.63 -9.85
C SER A 219 7.21 18.84 -10.77
N GLY A 220 6.81 20.03 -10.32
CA GLY A 220 6.71 21.23 -11.16
C GLY A 220 5.63 21.16 -12.23
N GLN A 221 4.79 20.12 -12.23
CA GLN A 221 3.60 19.93 -13.08
C GLN A 221 3.88 20.08 -14.60
N VAL A 222 5.05 19.65 -15.06
CA VAL A 222 5.42 19.75 -16.47
C VAL A 222 4.71 18.64 -17.26
N ARG A 223 3.79 19.03 -18.17
CA ARG A 223 3.08 18.08 -19.03
C ARG A 223 4.04 17.28 -19.88
N GLY A 224 3.75 16.01 -20.03
CA GLY A 224 4.57 15.08 -20.81
C GLY A 224 5.86 14.60 -20.13
N LEU A 225 6.27 15.22 -19.00
CA LEU A 225 7.54 14.90 -18.32
C LEU A 225 7.39 14.49 -16.86
N THR A 226 6.77 15.33 -16.02
CA THR A 226 6.71 15.11 -14.57
C THR A 226 5.27 15.12 -14.02
N ASN A 227 4.30 15.12 -14.90
CA ASN A 227 2.89 15.17 -14.56
C ASN A 227 2.36 13.76 -14.34
N THR A 228 1.98 13.42 -13.10
CA THR A 228 1.31 12.13 -12.78
C THR A 228 -0.17 12.19 -13.12
N MET A 229 -0.86 11.04 -13.12
CA MET A 229 -2.32 10.99 -13.39
C MET A 229 -3.12 11.90 -12.46
N THR A 230 -2.78 11.95 -11.17
CA THR A 230 -3.46 12.79 -10.18
C THR A 230 -3.31 14.28 -10.49
N LEU A 231 -2.12 14.71 -10.88
CA LEU A 231 -1.85 16.09 -11.30
C LEU A 231 -2.51 16.41 -12.64
N HIS A 232 -2.53 15.46 -13.57
CA HIS A 232 -3.16 15.63 -14.87
C HIS A 232 -4.69 15.83 -14.72
N VAL A 233 -5.34 15.08 -13.82
CA VAL A 233 -6.75 15.29 -13.45
C VAL A 233 -6.98 16.71 -12.92
N GLU A 234 -6.12 17.20 -12.02
CA GLU A 234 -6.20 18.57 -11.50
C GLU A 234 -6.08 19.62 -12.60
N ILE A 235 -5.11 19.48 -13.49
CA ILE A 235 -4.88 20.39 -14.60
C ILE A 235 -6.11 20.45 -15.53
N LEU A 236 -6.61 19.29 -15.97
CA LEU A 236 -7.80 19.21 -16.82
C LEU A 236 -9.03 19.80 -16.13
N TYR A 237 -9.18 19.59 -14.83
CA TYR A 237 -10.28 20.16 -14.06
C TYR A 237 -10.18 21.70 -14.01
N ASN A 238 -9.00 22.25 -13.75
CA ASN A 238 -8.76 23.69 -13.71
C ASN A 238 -8.91 24.35 -15.08
N GLU A 239 -8.73 23.61 -16.17
CA GLU A 239 -8.97 24.05 -17.55
C GLU A 239 -10.43 23.87 -17.99
N TYR A 240 -11.34 23.51 -17.08
CA TYR A 240 -12.76 23.27 -17.37
C TYR A 240 -13.01 22.10 -18.34
N GLN A 241 -12.05 21.21 -18.53
CA GLN A 241 -12.17 19.99 -19.33
C GLN A 241 -12.72 18.82 -18.50
N PHE A 242 -13.87 19.03 -17.86
CA PHE A 242 -14.42 18.11 -16.86
C PHE A 242 -14.55 16.67 -17.36
N SER A 243 -15.07 16.45 -18.57
CA SER A 243 -15.21 15.07 -19.09
C SER A 243 -13.89 14.36 -19.25
N ALA A 244 -12.81 15.06 -19.65
CA ALA A 244 -11.48 14.51 -19.77
C ALA A 244 -10.86 14.25 -18.37
N ALA A 245 -11.02 15.20 -17.43
CA ALA A 245 -10.58 15.03 -16.06
C ALA A 245 -11.22 13.80 -15.41
N PHE A 246 -12.53 13.62 -15.54
CA PHE A 246 -13.25 12.46 -15.00
C PHE A 246 -12.92 11.17 -15.75
N ALA A 247 -12.58 11.21 -17.04
CA ALA A 247 -12.11 10.04 -17.77
C ALA A 247 -10.78 9.51 -17.18
N VAL A 248 -9.80 10.37 -16.96
CA VAL A 248 -8.53 9.99 -16.31
C VAL A 248 -8.75 9.58 -14.84
N ALA A 249 -9.61 10.31 -14.10
CA ALA A 249 -9.96 9.95 -12.73
C ALA A 249 -10.64 8.58 -12.64
N SER A 250 -11.51 8.23 -13.59
CA SER A 250 -12.15 6.91 -13.65
C SER A 250 -11.14 5.79 -13.87
N LEU A 251 -10.08 6.02 -14.64
CA LEU A 251 -8.99 5.06 -14.83
C LEU A 251 -8.21 4.86 -13.53
N LEU A 252 -7.91 5.93 -12.77
CA LEU A 252 -7.32 5.81 -11.43
C LEU A 252 -8.22 5.01 -10.48
N ALA A 253 -9.53 5.28 -10.50
CA ALA A 253 -10.49 4.53 -9.70
C ALA A 253 -10.54 3.04 -10.09
N LEU A 254 -10.47 2.71 -11.38
CA LEU A 254 -10.37 1.33 -11.85
C LEU A 254 -9.09 0.65 -11.38
N LEU A 255 -7.94 1.31 -11.46
CA LEU A 255 -6.67 0.79 -10.94
C LEU A 255 -6.76 0.52 -9.43
N ALA A 256 -7.36 1.44 -8.66
CA ALA A 256 -7.59 1.23 -7.23
C ALA A 256 -8.55 0.06 -6.97
N LEU A 257 -9.62 -0.10 -7.73
CA LEU A 257 -10.54 -1.24 -7.62
C LEU A 257 -9.85 -2.56 -7.95
N VAL A 258 -9.02 -2.60 -8.99
CA VAL A 258 -8.22 -3.79 -9.34
C VAL A 258 -7.29 -4.18 -8.19
N THR A 259 -6.61 -3.22 -7.57
CA THR A 259 -5.74 -3.50 -6.40
C THR A 259 -6.52 -4.00 -5.20
N LEU A 260 -7.72 -3.47 -4.92
CA LEU A 260 -8.62 -3.94 -3.86
C LEU A 260 -9.13 -5.36 -4.13
N VAL A 261 -9.54 -5.65 -5.36
CA VAL A 261 -9.98 -7.00 -5.74
C VAL A 261 -8.83 -7.99 -5.61
N ALA A 262 -7.63 -7.63 -6.08
CA ALA A 262 -6.44 -8.45 -5.91
C ALA A 262 -6.14 -8.73 -4.43
N LYS A 263 -6.21 -7.69 -3.58
CA LYS A 263 -6.08 -7.83 -2.12
C LYS A 263 -7.07 -8.84 -1.54
N ASN A 264 -8.37 -8.63 -1.80
CA ASN A 264 -9.42 -9.49 -1.25
C ASN A 264 -9.31 -10.94 -1.74
N PHE A 265 -8.91 -11.14 -3.01
CA PHE A 265 -8.66 -12.46 -3.55
C PHE A 265 -7.51 -13.18 -2.85
N ILE A 266 -6.43 -12.46 -2.56
CA ILE A 266 -5.26 -12.98 -1.85
C ILE A 266 -5.62 -13.33 -0.41
N GLU A 267 -6.35 -12.45 0.31
CA GLU A 267 -6.83 -12.73 1.67
C GLU A 267 -7.70 -13.98 1.72
N TRP A 268 -8.67 -14.08 0.81
CA TRP A 268 -9.55 -15.22 0.72
C TRP A 268 -8.79 -16.53 0.45
N ARG A 269 -7.81 -16.49 -0.44
CA ARG A 269 -6.97 -17.65 -0.72
C ARG A 269 -6.12 -18.05 0.50
N ASN A 270 -5.56 -17.08 1.21
CA ASN A 270 -4.77 -17.33 2.41
C ASN A 270 -5.61 -17.95 3.54
N GLN A 271 -6.79 -17.40 3.80
CA GLN A 271 -7.71 -17.95 4.80
C GLN A 271 -8.12 -19.41 4.50
N ARG A 272 -8.33 -19.74 3.23
CA ARG A 272 -8.62 -21.11 2.83
C ARG A 272 -7.44 -22.07 3.07
N LEU A 273 -6.22 -21.63 2.80
CA LEU A 273 -5.01 -22.44 3.03
C LEU A 273 -4.80 -22.70 4.53
N LEU A 274 -5.03 -21.69 5.37
CA LEU A 274 -4.94 -21.85 6.83
C LEU A 274 -6.05 -22.79 7.36
N ALA A 275 -7.29 -22.66 6.90
CA ALA A 275 -8.38 -23.54 7.28
C ALA A 275 -8.17 -25.01 6.85
N GLN A 276 -7.42 -25.27 5.78
CA GLN A 276 -7.05 -26.62 5.34
C GLN A 276 -5.89 -27.19 6.15
N GLY A 277 -4.98 -26.35 6.68
CA GLY A 277 -3.88 -26.75 7.53
C GLY A 277 -4.29 -27.05 8.99
N GLU A 278 -5.42 -26.50 9.44
CA GLU A 278 -6.02 -26.73 10.76
C GLU A 278 -6.98 -27.91 10.82
N GLN A 279 -7.06 -28.77 9.81
CA GLN A 279 -7.81 -30.03 9.98
C GLN A 279 -7.11 -30.81 11.10
N PRO A 280 -7.79 -31.10 12.22
CA PRO A 280 -7.21 -31.95 13.25
C PRO A 280 -6.82 -33.27 12.56
N LEU A 281 -5.58 -33.70 12.79
CA LEU A 281 -5.25 -35.10 12.56
C LEU A 281 -6.35 -35.89 13.25
N GLU A 282 -7.31 -36.40 12.47
CA GLU A 282 -8.29 -37.34 12.99
C GLU A 282 -7.48 -38.36 13.78
N ALA A 283 -7.73 -38.38 15.09
CA ALA A 283 -7.12 -39.33 15.99
C ALA A 283 -7.28 -40.69 15.34
N SER A 284 -6.18 -41.20 14.79
CA SER A 284 -6.13 -42.61 14.38
C SER A 284 -6.65 -43.41 15.56
N PRO A 285 -7.66 -44.27 15.37
CA PRO A 285 -8.16 -45.12 16.43
C PRO A 285 -7.11 -46.20 16.68
N LEU A 286 -5.98 -45.83 17.27
CA LEU A 286 -5.16 -46.80 17.95
C LEU A 286 -5.91 -47.23 19.20
N ALA A 287 -6.63 -48.31 18.99
CA ALA A 287 -7.31 -49.10 20.01
C ALA A 287 -6.56 -49.07 21.34
N VAL A 288 -7.13 -48.39 22.32
CA VAL A 288 -6.87 -48.71 23.73
C VAL A 288 -7.42 -50.10 23.96
N GLN A 289 -6.61 -51.11 23.72
CA GLN A 289 -6.83 -52.42 24.30
C GLN A 289 -6.58 -52.29 25.79
N GLN A 290 -7.68 -52.18 26.53
CA GLN A 290 -7.65 -52.39 27.98
C GLN A 290 -7.25 -53.83 28.25
N PRO A 291 -6.25 -54.09 29.09
CA PRO A 291 -6.01 -55.47 29.58
C PRO A 291 -7.15 -55.85 30.50
N GLN A 292 -7.92 -56.86 30.09
CA GLN A 292 -8.83 -57.57 30.99
C GLN A 292 -8.00 -58.23 32.10
N ALA A 293 -8.18 -57.78 33.35
CA ALA A 293 -7.66 -58.43 34.53
C ALA A 293 -8.47 -59.72 34.77
N VAL A 294 -7.75 -60.83 34.90
CA VAL A 294 -8.18 -62.11 35.48
C VAL A 294 -8.01 -62.05 36.97
#